data_6a43ea0c25f898e494f881fee776167f
#
_entry.id   6a43ea0c25f898e494f881fee776167f
#
_cell.length_a   1.000
_cell.length_b   1.000
_cell.length_c   1.000
_cell.angle_alpha   90.00
_cell.angle_beta   90.00
_cell.angle_gamma   90.00
#
_symmetry.space_group_name_H-M   'P 1'
#
loop_
_entity.id
_entity.type
_entity.pdbx_description
1 polymer ?
#
loop_
_entity_poly.entity_id
_entity_poly.type
_entity_poly.pdbx_seq_one_letter_code
_entity_poly.pdbx_strand_id
1 'polypeptide(L)'
;MIEGRELEACPNDDFVLWRDPKVAAAVVVEHGESGIVLGRRAIEPGYGLWCLPGGFVNHDEDPKDAAVRECLEEIGAHVELTGLLGLYHVAKTAAPSIIGIAYRGRLIDGEEIQAGAEMIELGVFRPDELPSLAFPSHREVLKMYEAAAAGSALRPSRE
;
A
#
# COMPACT_ATOMS: atom_id res chain seq x y z
N MET A 1 15.47 29.36 10.13
CA MET A 1 14.56 29.47 8.96
C MET A 1 15.34 29.12 7.71
N ILE A 2 15.01 28.03 7.05
CA ILE A 2 15.62 27.58 5.80
C ILE A 2 14.50 27.43 4.79
N GLU A 3 14.57 28.12 3.66
CA GLU A 3 13.53 28.16 2.62
C GLU A 3 12.10 28.43 3.15
N GLY A 4 12.00 29.31 4.14
CA GLY A 4 10.72 29.67 4.77
C GLY A 4 10.15 28.65 5.75
N ARG A 5 10.91 27.60 6.09
CA ARG A 5 10.55 26.57 7.08
C ARG A 5 11.43 26.64 8.31
N GLU A 6 10.87 26.31 9.45
CA GLU A 6 11.61 26.09 10.69
C GLU A 6 12.14 24.65 10.70
N LEU A 7 13.45 24.50 10.48
CA LEU A 7 14.14 23.21 10.45
C LEU A 7 15.24 23.19 11.52
N GLU A 8 15.49 22.00 12.04
CA GLU A 8 16.62 21.75 12.93
C GLU A 8 17.92 21.68 12.12
N ALA A 9 18.93 22.43 12.56
CA ALA A 9 20.24 22.44 11.93
C ALA A 9 21.32 22.16 12.95
N CYS A 10 22.38 21.49 12.55
CA CYS A 10 23.54 21.27 13.40
C CYS A 10 24.30 22.60 13.63
N PRO A 11 24.64 22.95 14.86
CA PRO A 11 25.37 24.18 15.13
C PRO A 11 26.85 24.15 14.73
N ASN A 12 27.41 22.97 14.41
CA ASN A 12 28.82 22.77 14.16
C ASN A 12 29.18 22.51 12.69
N ASP A 13 28.19 22.27 11.86
CA ASP A 13 28.35 22.02 10.42
C ASP A 13 27.10 22.52 9.66
N ASP A 14 27.10 22.33 8.34
CA ASP A 14 25.98 22.76 7.48
C ASP A 14 24.84 21.73 7.37
N PHE A 15 24.83 20.70 8.24
CA PHE A 15 23.79 19.69 8.22
C PHE A 15 22.43 20.23 8.65
N VAL A 16 21.41 19.98 7.86
CA VAL A 16 20.01 20.32 8.13
C VAL A 16 19.18 19.04 8.17
N LEU A 17 18.40 18.88 9.25
CA LEU A 17 17.46 17.76 9.37
C LEU A 17 16.19 18.06 8.56
N TRP A 18 16.14 17.56 7.34
CA TRP A 18 14.96 17.61 6.49
C TRP A 18 13.93 16.58 6.99
N ARG A 19 12.69 17.02 7.12
CA ARG A 19 11.57 16.14 7.47
C ARG A 19 10.87 15.66 6.21
N ASP A 20 11.57 14.82 5.44
CA ASP A 20 11.06 14.27 4.20
C ASP A 20 9.93 13.26 4.48
N PRO A 21 8.92 13.16 3.59
CA PRO A 21 7.90 12.13 3.70
C PRO A 21 8.52 10.74 3.48
N LYS A 22 8.03 9.75 4.21
CA LYS A 22 8.31 8.36 3.90
C LYS A 22 7.51 7.93 2.68
N VAL A 23 8.07 7.05 1.87
CA VAL A 23 7.37 6.43 0.74
C VAL A 23 6.90 5.03 1.15
N ALA A 24 5.64 4.72 0.82
CA ALA A 24 5.06 3.39 1.03
C ALA A 24 4.42 2.89 -0.26
N ALA A 25 4.38 1.58 -0.45
CA ALA A 25 3.67 0.93 -1.53
C ALA A 25 2.56 0.05 -0.95
N ALA A 26 1.37 0.07 -1.56
CA ALA A 26 0.26 -0.80 -1.22
C ALA A 26 -0.28 -1.47 -2.48
N VAL A 27 -0.75 -2.71 -2.36
CA VAL A 27 -1.24 -3.49 -3.49
C VAL A 27 -2.66 -3.98 -3.24
N VAL A 28 -3.55 -3.71 -4.18
CA VAL A 28 -4.84 -4.40 -4.27
C VAL A 28 -4.59 -5.68 -5.04
N VAL A 29 -4.43 -6.78 -4.32
CA VAL A 29 -4.16 -8.11 -4.90
C VAL A 29 -5.48 -8.79 -5.21
N GLU A 30 -5.77 -8.96 -6.48
CA GLU A 30 -6.98 -9.66 -6.95
C GLU A 30 -6.85 -11.17 -6.75
N HIS A 31 -7.93 -11.79 -6.28
CA HIS A 31 -8.03 -13.22 -6.04
C HIS A 31 -9.40 -13.75 -6.45
N GLY A 32 -9.41 -14.78 -7.30
CA GLY A 32 -10.66 -15.30 -7.85
C GLY A 32 -11.37 -14.32 -8.76
N GLU A 33 -12.70 -14.46 -8.91
CA GLU A 33 -13.47 -13.67 -9.87
C GLU A 33 -13.72 -12.22 -9.43
N SER A 34 -13.80 -11.95 -8.13
CA SER A 34 -14.16 -10.62 -7.63
C SER A 34 -13.65 -10.31 -6.22
N GLY A 35 -12.71 -11.09 -5.70
CA GLY A 35 -12.15 -10.91 -4.37
C GLY A 35 -10.83 -10.14 -4.38
N ILE A 36 -10.51 -9.55 -3.25
CA ILE A 36 -9.20 -8.96 -2.96
C ILE A 36 -8.63 -9.55 -1.67
N VAL A 37 -7.32 -9.70 -1.62
CA VAL A 37 -6.64 -10.23 -0.44
C VAL A 37 -6.41 -9.12 0.57
N LEU A 38 -6.82 -9.36 1.81
CA LEU A 38 -6.48 -8.53 2.97
C LEU A 38 -5.78 -9.38 4.03
N GLY A 39 -4.86 -8.76 4.76
CA GLY A 39 -4.22 -9.33 5.93
C GLY A 39 -4.77 -8.72 7.23
N ARG A 40 -4.99 -9.53 8.26
CA ARG A 40 -5.32 -9.07 9.61
C ARG A 40 -4.03 -8.86 10.37
N ARG A 41 -3.79 -7.64 10.82
CA ARG A 41 -2.51 -7.21 11.40
C ARG A 41 -2.19 -7.90 12.72
N ALA A 42 -0.97 -8.40 12.86
CA ALA A 42 -0.41 -8.93 14.12
C ALA A 42 0.45 -7.90 14.87
N ILE A 43 0.60 -6.67 14.32
CA ILE A 43 1.46 -5.61 14.88
C ILE A 43 0.72 -4.27 14.94
N GLU A 44 1.22 -3.36 15.80
CA GLU A 44 0.78 -1.98 15.84
C GLU A 44 1.45 -1.13 14.73
N PRO A 45 0.80 -0.07 14.24
CA PRO A 45 -0.56 0.37 14.57
C PRO A 45 -1.63 -0.51 13.91
N GLY A 46 -2.79 -0.61 14.55
CA GLY A 46 -3.94 -1.30 13.97
C GLY A 46 -3.96 -2.82 14.19
N TYR A 47 -3.37 -3.30 15.28
CA TYR A 47 -3.43 -4.71 15.67
C TYR A 47 -4.87 -5.26 15.60
N GLY A 48 -5.05 -6.42 14.97
CA GLY A 48 -6.34 -7.09 14.83
C GLY A 48 -7.28 -6.50 13.77
N LEU A 49 -6.92 -5.39 13.13
CA LEU A 49 -7.64 -4.80 12.01
C LEU A 49 -7.05 -5.26 10.67
N TRP A 50 -7.81 -5.07 9.60
CA TRP A 50 -7.44 -5.54 8.27
C TRP A 50 -6.74 -4.46 7.45
N CYS A 51 -5.82 -4.86 6.59
CA CYS A 51 -5.11 -3.95 5.69
C CYS A 51 -4.83 -4.58 4.33
N LEU A 52 -4.61 -3.73 3.34
CA LEU A 52 -4.00 -4.15 2.07
C LEU A 52 -2.54 -4.56 2.32
N PRO A 53 -2.01 -5.54 1.60
CA PRO A 53 -0.58 -5.82 1.60
C PRO A 53 0.22 -4.60 1.18
N GLY A 54 1.33 -4.34 1.88
CA GLY A 54 2.20 -3.23 1.57
C GLY A 54 2.95 -2.67 2.77
N GLY A 55 3.99 -1.91 2.48
CA GLY A 55 4.86 -1.34 3.49
C GLY A 55 5.77 -0.23 2.93
N PHE A 56 6.83 0.09 3.67
CA PHE A 56 7.74 1.15 3.28
C PHE A 56 8.70 0.72 2.18
N VAL A 57 8.95 1.66 1.26
CA VAL A 57 9.99 1.53 0.24
C VAL A 57 11.34 1.86 0.87
N ASN A 58 12.34 1.00 0.70
CA ASN A 58 13.70 1.27 1.14
C ASN A 58 14.36 2.32 0.24
N HIS A 59 15.40 3.01 0.76
CA HIS A 59 16.05 4.13 0.05
C HIS A 59 16.70 3.74 -1.29
N ASP A 60 17.05 2.48 -1.45
CA ASP A 60 17.73 1.88 -2.60
C ASP A 60 16.83 0.92 -3.42
N GLU A 61 15.52 0.98 -3.19
CA GLU A 61 14.55 0.05 -3.76
C GLU A 61 13.58 0.75 -4.72
N ASP A 62 13.27 0.12 -5.85
CA ASP A 62 12.18 0.59 -6.71
C ASP A 62 10.83 0.34 -6.02
N PRO A 63 9.88 1.31 -6.05
CA PRO A 63 8.58 1.13 -5.41
C PRO A 63 7.77 -0.09 -5.88
N LYS A 64 7.97 -0.55 -7.12
CA LYS A 64 7.34 -1.78 -7.63
C LYS A 64 7.94 -3.02 -6.99
N ASP A 65 9.27 -3.02 -6.82
CA ASP A 65 9.97 -4.13 -6.16
C ASP A 65 9.59 -4.20 -4.68
N ALA A 66 9.49 -3.04 -4.01
CA ALA A 66 8.95 -2.96 -2.65
C ALA A 66 7.54 -3.54 -2.54
N ALA A 67 6.64 -3.18 -3.46
CA ALA A 67 5.28 -3.69 -3.49
C ALA A 67 5.23 -5.23 -3.61
N VAL A 68 6.06 -5.81 -4.48
CA VAL A 68 6.15 -7.27 -4.67
C VAL A 68 6.77 -7.94 -3.44
N ARG A 69 7.84 -7.37 -2.88
CA ARG A 69 8.50 -7.88 -1.66
C ARG A 69 7.54 -7.90 -0.48
N GLU A 70 6.83 -6.80 -0.23
CA GLU A 70 5.85 -6.72 0.87
C GLU A 70 4.71 -7.75 0.71
N CYS A 71 4.23 -7.97 -0.52
CA CYS A 71 3.27 -9.04 -0.77
C CYS A 71 3.85 -10.41 -0.40
N LEU A 72 5.07 -10.72 -0.80
CA LEU A 72 5.71 -11.99 -0.45
C LEU A 72 5.89 -12.15 1.07
N GLU A 73 6.29 -11.08 1.77
CA GLU A 73 6.50 -11.08 3.22
C GLU A 73 5.19 -11.21 4.01
N GLU A 74 4.11 -10.54 3.56
CA GLU A 74 2.85 -10.45 4.31
C GLU A 74 1.82 -11.51 3.92
N ILE A 75 1.72 -11.84 2.63
CA ILE A 75 0.74 -12.83 2.12
C ILE A 75 1.36 -14.11 1.57
N GLY A 76 2.71 -14.24 1.63
CA GLY A 76 3.42 -15.47 1.30
C GLY A 76 3.37 -15.86 -0.18
N ALA A 77 2.97 -14.96 -1.06
CA ALA A 77 2.76 -15.24 -2.47
C ALA A 77 3.40 -14.18 -3.37
N HIS A 78 3.90 -14.60 -4.52
CA HIS A 78 4.38 -13.69 -5.55
C HIS A 78 3.20 -13.09 -6.32
N VAL A 79 3.29 -11.79 -6.57
CA VAL A 79 2.28 -11.04 -7.30
C VAL A 79 2.87 -10.43 -8.55
N GLU A 80 2.07 -10.38 -9.60
CA GLU A 80 2.33 -9.59 -10.79
C GLU A 80 1.57 -8.27 -10.67
N LEU A 81 2.27 -7.14 -10.72
CA LEU A 81 1.64 -5.83 -10.74
C LEU A 81 1.03 -5.58 -12.13
N THR A 82 -0.26 -5.31 -12.18
CA THR A 82 -1.02 -5.12 -13.41
C THR A 82 -1.30 -3.67 -13.74
N GLY A 83 -1.07 -2.76 -12.79
CA GLY A 83 -1.23 -1.32 -13.04
C GLY A 83 -0.98 -0.45 -11.81
N LEU A 84 -0.73 0.83 -12.08
CA LEU A 84 -0.71 1.89 -11.08
C LEU A 84 -2.15 2.39 -10.88
N LEU A 85 -2.63 2.38 -9.64
CA LEU A 85 -3.94 2.94 -9.28
C LEU A 85 -3.86 4.43 -9.00
N GLY A 86 -2.82 4.87 -8.30
CA GLY A 86 -2.63 6.28 -7.99
C GLY A 86 -1.68 6.51 -6.81
N LEU A 87 -1.65 7.77 -6.37
CA LEU A 87 -0.89 8.21 -5.22
C LEU A 87 -1.85 8.69 -4.13
N TYR A 88 -1.48 8.51 -2.88
CA TYR A 88 -2.21 9.05 -1.74
C TYR A 88 -1.24 9.66 -0.73
N HIS A 89 -1.74 10.59 0.09
CA HIS A 89 -0.95 11.28 1.10
C HIS A 89 -1.56 11.05 2.49
N VAL A 90 -0.73 10.59 3.42
CA VAL A 90 -1.09 10.47 4.83
C VAL A 90 -0.37 11.55 5.61
N ALA A 91 -1.09 12.61 5.94
CA ALA A 91 -0.57 13.68 6.78
C ALA A 91 -0.42 13.19 8.23
N LYS A 92 0.69 13.56 8.86
CA LYS A 92 0.95 13.31 10.28
C LYS A 92 1.45 14.59 10.94
N THR A 93 1.02 14.84 12.17
CA THR A 93 1.40 16.05 12.91
C THR A 93 2.71 15.89 13.68
N ALA A 94 3.00 14.71 14.19
CA ALA A 94 4.15 14.43 15.05
C ALA A 94 5.20 13.47 14.44
N ALA A 95 5.02 13.07 13.18
CA ALA A 95 5.92 12.17 12.48
C ALA A 95 6.02 12.59 11.01
N PRO A 96 7.01 12.12 10.23
CA PRO A 96 7.03 12.32 8.81
C PRO A 96 5.72 11.86 8.16
N SER A 97 5.18 12.65 7.23
CA SER A 97 4.05 12.24 6.41
C SER A 97 4.42 11.04 5.53
N ILE A 98 3.43 10.43 4.93
CA ILE A 98 3.65 9.30 4.01
C ILE A 98 3.09 9.67 2.64
N ILE A 99 3.86 9.46 1.59
CA ILE A 99 3.39 9.39 0.22
C ILE A 99 3.22 7.91 -0.11
N GLY A 100 1.99 7.49 -0.34
CA GLY A 100 1.68 6.12 -0.72
C GLY A 100 1.51 5.98 -2.22
N ILE A 101 2.02 4.88 -2.76
CA ILE A 101 1.87 4.48 -4.15
C ILE A 101 0.98 3.22 -4.15
N ALA A 102 -0.17 3.31 -4.80
CA ALA A 102 -1.13 2.23 -4.86
C ALA A 102 -1.05 1.49 -6.20
N TYR A 103 -0.88 0.18 -6.14
CA TYR A 103 -0.84 -0.71 -7.29
C TYR A 103 -2.04 -1.66 -7.31
N ARG A 104 -2.40 -2.09 -8.49
CA ARG A 104 -3.22 -3.26 -8.75
C ARG A 104 -2.30 -4.44 -9.08
N GLY A 105 -2.60 -5.61 -8.54
CA GLY A 105 -1.85 -6.83 -8.80
C GLY A 105 -2.72 -8.06 -8.78
N ARG A 106 -2.16 -9.17 -9.21
CA ARG A 106 -2.78 -10.50 -9.15
C ARG A 106 -1.74 -11.52 -8.70
N LEU A 107 -2.21 -12.62 -8.13
CA LEU A 107 -1.32 -13.74 -7.83
C LEU A 107 -0.74 -14.33 -9.12
N ILE A 108 0.52 -14.78 -9.06
CA ILE A 108 1.10 -15.60 -10.11
C ILE A 108 0.39 -16.96 -10.08
N ASP A 109 0.13 -17.53 -11.26
CA ASP A 109 -0.59 -18.80 -11.39
C ASP A 109 0.05 -19.93 -10.57
N GLY A 110 -0.75 -20.60 -9.77
CA GLY A 110 -0.32 -21.69 -8.89
C GLY A 110 0.18 -21.25 -7.51
N GLU A 111 0.27 -19.95 -7.25
CA GLU A 111 0.60 -19.42 -5.92
C GLU A 111 -0.60 -19.49 -4.98
N GLU A 112 -0.33 -19.87 -3.72
CA GLU A 112 -1.32 -19.88 -2.63
C GLU A 112 -0.92 -18.83 -1.60
N ILE A 113 -1.91 -18.16 -1.01
CA ILE A 113 -1.66 -17.16 0.04
C ILE A 113 -1.43 -17.83 1.39
N GLN A 114 -0.45 -17.33 2.12
CA GLN A 114 -0.12 -17.77 3.48
C GLN A 114 0.27 -16.57 4.33
N ALA A 115 -0.32 -16.44 5.53
CA ALA A 115 -0.02 -15.33 6.43
C ALA A 115 1.46 -15.31 6.82
N GLY A 116 2.10 -14.18 6.60
CA GLY A 116 3.45 -13.89 7.06
C GLY A 116 3.49 -13.53 8.56
N ALA A 117 4.68 -13.24 9.07
CA ALA A 117 4.91 -13.00 10.51
C ALA A 117 4.14 -11.79 11.08
N GLU A 118 3.86 -10.80 10.25
CA GLU A 118 3.13 -9.58 10.65
C GLU A 118 1.61 -9.70 10.50
N MET A 119 1.09 -10.87 10.08
CA MET A 119 -0.32 -11.13 9.86
C MET A 119 -0.83 -12.26 10.76
N ILE A 120 -1.97 -12.04 11.41
CA ILE A 120 -2.68 -13.07 12.20
C ILE A 120 -3.30 -14.10 11.25
N GLU A 121 -3.92 -13.59 10.19
CA GLU A 121 -4.63 -14.38 9.18
C GLU A 121 -4.79 -13.58 7.89
N LEU A 122 -5.10 -14.25 6.81
CA LEU A 122 -5.47 -13.66 5.53
C LEU A 122 -6.94 -13.97 5.22
N GLY A 123 -7.57 -13.05 4.49
CA GLY A 123 -8.92 -13.23 3.99
C GLY A 123 -9.08 -12.68 2.58
N VAL A 124 -10.03 -13.25 1.85
CA VAL A 124 -10.44 -12.76 0.53
C VAL A 124 -11.82 -12.13 0.69
N PHE A 125 -11.91 -10.86 0.36
CA PHE A 125 -13.13 -10.07 0.55
C PHE A 125 -13.57 -9.44 -0.76
N ARG A 126 -14.87 -9.30 -0.93
CA ARG A 126 -15.41 -8.47 -2.00
C ARG A 126 -15.22 -7.00 -1.64
N PRO A 127 -14.92 -6.11 -2.59
CA PRO A 127 -14.74 -4.67 -2.32
C PRO A 127 -15.97 -4.00 -1.67
N ASP A 128 -17.18 -4.53 -1.89
CA ASP A 128 -18.44 -4.07 -1.29
C ASP A 128 -18.74 -4.67 0.10
N GLU A 129 -17.97 -5.65 0.56
CA GLU A 129 -18.16 -6.37 1.83
C GLU A 129 -16.88 -6.40 2.67
N LEU A 130 -16.28 -5.22 2.88
CA LEU A 130 -14.99 -5.11 3.56
C LEU A 130 -15.13 -5.15 5.09
N PRO A 131 -14.17 -5.81 5.78
CA PRO A 131 -14.06 -5.73 7.23
C PRO A 131 -13.55 -4.35 7.69
N SER A 132 -13.38 -4.17 9.01
CA SER A 132 -12.80 -2.97 9.58
C SER A 132 -11.34 -2.81 9.17
N LEU A 133 -11.02 -1.76 8.43
CA LEU A 133 -9.67 -1.47 7.94
C LEU A 133 -8.86 -0.70 8.98
N ALA A 134 -7.58 -1.04 9.10
CA ALA A 134 -6.61 -0.41 10.01
C ALA A 134 -6.29 1.05 9.61
N PHE A 135 -6.30 1.33 8.30
CA PHE A 135 -5.85 2.62 7.78
C PHE A 135 -6.93 3.28 6.91
N PRO A 136 -7.34 4.53 7.23
CA PRO A 136 -8.27 5.28 6.37
C PRO A 136 -7.79 5.43 4.93
N SER A 137 -6.47 5.56 4.72
CA SER A 137 -5.86 5.64 3.38
C SER A 137 -6.11 4.41 2.50
N HIS A 138 -6.26 3.23 3.10
CA HIS A 138 -6.60 2.03 2.33
C HIS A 138 -8.01 2.08 1.74
N ARG A 139 -8.95 2.81 2.37
CA ARG A 139 -10.27 3.08 1.76
C ARG A 139 -10.15 3.97 0.52
N GLU A 140 -9.21 4.91 0.52
CA GLU A 140 -8.95 5.75 -0.65
C GLU A 140 -8.34 4.94 -1.80
N VAL A 141 -7.41 4.04 -1.49
CA VAL A 141 -6.85 3.10 -2.48
C VAL A 141 -7.94 2.22 -3.10
N LEU A 142 -8.85 1.71 -2.29
CA LEU A 142 -9.96 0.88 -2.77
C LEU A 142 -10.94 1.65 -3.66
N LYS A 143 -11.19 2.93 -3.37
CA LYS A 143 -11.97 3.80 -4.27
C LYS A 143 -11.27 4.02 -5.61
N MET A 144 -9.93 4.18 -5.62
CA MET A 144 -9.14 4.26 -6.86
C MET A 144 -9.26 2.96 -7.67
N TYR A 145 -9.22 1.82 -6.99
CA TYR A 145 -9.40 0.51 -7.60
C TYR A 145 -10.78 0.35 -8.25
N GLU A 146 -11.85 0.67 -7.53
CA GLU A 146 -13.22 0.62 -8.05
C GLU A 146 -13.42 1.56 -9.24
N ALA A 147 -12.88 2.79 -9.17
CA ALA A 147 -12.93 3.76 -10.26
C ALA A 147 -12.19 3.26 -11.51
N ALA A 148 -11.04 2.62 -11.34
CA ALA A 148 -10.27 2.04 -12.44
C ALA A 148 -11.01 0.86 -13.09
N ALA A 149 -11.67 0.02 -12.30
CA ALA A 149 -12.50 -1.08 -12.79
C ALA A 149 -13.72 -0.57 -13.57
N ALA A 150 -14.41 0.46 -13.08
CA ALA A 150 -15.54 1.10 -13.76
C ALA A 150 -15.12 1.77 -15.08
N GLY A 151 -13.96 2.46 -15.12
CA GLY A 151 -13.40 3.09 -16.31
C GLY A 151 -13.00 2.08 -17.40
N SER A 152 -12.55 0.89 -17.00
CA SER A 152 -12.25 -0.21 -17.94
C SER A 152 -13.52 -0.81 -18.58
N ALA A 153 -14.63 -0.83 -17.83
CA ALA A 153 -15.92 -1.33 -18.31
C ALA A 153 -16.59 -0.40 -19.35
N LEU A 154 -16.19 0.88 -19.37
CA LEU A 154 -16.75 1.88 -20.29
C LEU A 154 -15.96 2.04 -21.61
N ARG A 155 -14.88 1.31 -21.83
CA ARG A 155 -14.18 1.31 -23.12
C ARG A 155 -14.88 0.33 -24.06
N PRO A 156 -15.59 0.81 -25.11
CA PRO A 156 -16.07 -0.08 -26.15
C PRO A 156 -14.86 -0.74 -26.81
N SER A 157 -14.95 -2.05 -27.04
CA SER A 157 -14.01 -2.80 -27.88
C SER A 157 -13.84 -2.04 -29.20
N ARG A 158 -12.62 -1.59 -29.47
CA ARG A 158 -12.29 -1.10 -30.81
C ARG A 158 -12.30 -2.32 -31.73
N GLU A 159 -13.28 -2.36 -32.61
CA GLU A 159 -13.26 -3.20 -33.83
C GLU A 159 -12.07 -2.84 -34.73
#